data_14de40ceabb767285841cbd0e3cb9a70
#
_entry.id   14de40ceabb767285841cbd0e3cb9a70
#
_cell.length_a   1.000
_cell.length_b   1.000
_cell.length_c   1.000
_cell.angle_alpha   90.00
_cell.angle_beta   90.00
_cell.angle_gamma   90.00
#
_symmetry.space_group_name_H-M   'P 1'
#
loop_
_entity.id
_entity.type
_entity.pdbx_description
1 polymer ?
#
loop_
_entity_poly.entity_id
_entity_poly.type
_entity_poly.pdbx_seq_one_letter_code
_entity_poly.pdbx_strand_id
1 'polypeptide(L)'
;MLDYTKKDLQELGAEITTREIYQQPRVWKETARLYQERKAEIKAFLEKIGQEHDYIKVILTGAGTSAYVGDTLVPYLQEVHDERHWNFQSIATTDIVAHPQTYLKKEVPTVLVS
;
A
#
# COMPACT_ATOMS: atom_id res chain seq x y z
N MET A 1 13.56 7.02 25.66
CA MET A 1 13.63 7.72 24.38
C MET A 1 12.82 9.01 24.39
N LEU A 2 11.65 9.07 24.97
CA LEU A 2 10.99 10.33 25.35
C LEU A 2 10.76 10.24 26.86
N ASP A 3 11.44 11.08 27.62
CA ASP A 3 11.33 11.12 29.10
C ASP A 3 10.06 11.89 29.56
N TYR A 4 9.01 11.83 28.73
CA TYR A 4 7.73 12.45 29.04
C TYR A 4 6.82 11.48 29.79
N THR A 5 6.19 11.98 30.86
CA THR A 5 5.12 11.23 31.54
C THR A 5 3.84 11.24 30.69
N LYS A 6 2.90 10.34 30.99
CA LYS A 6 1.59 10.34 30.34
C LYS A 6 0.88 11.70 30.49
N LYS A 7 1.04 12.35 31.63
CA LYS A 7 0.46 13.66 31.90
C LYS A 7 1.06 14.74 30.99
N ASP A 8 2.39 14.75 30.84
CA ASP A 8 3.08 15.69 29.96
C ASP A 8 2.61 15.52 28.51
N LEU A 9 2.45 14.29 28.05
CA LEU A 9 1.96 13.99 26.70
C LEU A 9 0.51 14.45 26.49
N GLN A 10 -0.33 14.34 27.51
CA GLN A 10 -1.71 14.85 27.46
C GLN A 10 -1.74 16.38 27.41
N GLU A 11 -0.95 17.05 28.22
CA GLU A 11 -0.84 18.52 28.22
C GLU A 11 -0.30 19.05 26.88
N LEU A 12 0.58 18.30 26.21
CA LEU A 12 1.10 18.62 24.88
C LEU A 12 0.17 18.21 23.74
N GLY A 13 -0.94 17.52 24.01
CA GLY A 13 -1.82 16.95 22.96
C GLY A 13 -1.16 15.84 22.14
N ALA A 14 -0.08 15.24 22.64
CA ALA A 14 0.76 14.28 21.91
C ALA A 14 0.55 12.81 22.33
N GLU A 15 -0.37 12.52 23.24
CA GLU A 15 -0.59 11.18 23.80
C GLU A 15 -0.92 10.15 22.70
N ILE A 16 -1.86 10.48 21.81
CA ILE A 16 -2.30 9.57 20.75
C ILE A 16 -1.16 9.30 19.78
N THR A 17 -0.54 10.34 19.25
CA THR A 17 0.56 10.23 18.28
C THR A 17 1.72 9.41 18.85
N THR A 18 2.10 9.66 20.08
CA THR A 18 3.16 8.91 20.74
C THR A 18 2.82 7.43 20.88
N ARG A 19 1.60 7.10 21.30
CA ARG A 19 1.12 5.71 21.38
C ARG A 19 1.17 5.03 20.00
N GLU A 20 0.70 5.69 18.95
CA GLU A 20 0.71 5.16 17.58
C GLU A 20 2.15 4.89 17.09
N ILE A 21 3.10 5.77 17.40
CA ILE A 21 4.52 5.55 17.08
C ILE A 21 5.09 4.34 17.81
N TYR A 22 4.84 4.21 19.10
CA TYR A 22 5.39 3.11 19.91
C TYR A 22 4.80 1.73 19.56
N GLN A 23 3.59 1.66 19.02
CA GLN A 23 3.01 0.38 18.61
C GLN A 23 3.56 -0.14 17.27
N GLN A 24 4.16 0.71 16.43
CA GLN A 24 4.60 0.34 15.08
C GLN A 24 5.45 -0.93 15.01
N PRO A 25 6.49 -1.12 15.86
CA PRO A 25 7.31 -2.34 15.78
C PRO A 25 6.51 -3.63 15.99
N ARG A 26 5.50 -3.59 16.85
CA ARG A 26 4.60 -4.72 17.08
C ARG A 26 3.72 -4.97 15.86
N VAL A 27 3.11 -3.92 15.34
CA VAL A 27 2.23 -3.99 14.16
C VAL A 27 2.99 -4.50 12.93
N TRP A 28 4.23 -4.05 12.72
CA TRP A 28 5.07 -4.56 11.61
C TRP A 28 5.34 -6.07 11.73
N LYS A 29 5.63 -6.58 12.94
CA LYS A 29 5.80 -8.02 13.15
C LYS A 29 4.51 -8.79 12.88
N GLU A 30 3.38 -8.28 13.32
CA GLU A 30 2.06 -8.88 13.05
C GLU A 30 1.75 -8.90 11.56
N THR A 31 2.01 -7.80 10.84
CA THR A 31 1.83 -7.71 9.39
C THR A 31 2.71 -8.72 8.64
N ALA A 32 3.99 -8.82 9.03
CA ALA A 32 4.91 -9.80 8.43
C ALA A 32 4.43 -11.24 8.66
N ARG A 33 3.95 -11.57 9.87
CA ARG A 33 3.37 -12.88 10.17
C ARG A 33 2.13 -13.15 9.30
N LEU A 34 1.21 -12.22 9.25
CA LEU A 34 -0.01 -12.34 8.46
C LEU A 34 0.28 -12.56 6.97
N TYR A 35 1.26 -11.82 6.44
CA TYR A 35 1.73 -12.03 5.08
C TYR A 35 2.28 -13.43 4.85
N GLN A 36 3.11 -13.96 5.76
CA GLN A 36 3.64 -15.31 5.63
C GLN A 36 2.54 -16.37 5.66
N GLU A 37 1.54 -16.22 6.52
CA GLU A 37 0.39 -17.12 6.63
C GLU A 37 -0.46 -17.11 5.35
N ARG A 38 -0.60 -15.97 4.70
CA ARG A 38 -1.45 -15.80 3.51
C ARG A 38 -0.69 -15.75 2.18
N LYS A 39 0.62 -15.91 2.22
CA LYS A 39 1.49 -15.79 1.04
C LYS A 39 1.06 -16.68 -0.12
N ALA A 40 0.69 -17.93 0.18
CA ALA A 40 0.26 -18.88 -0.84
C ALA A 40 -1.06 -18.46 -1.53
N GLU A 41 -2.00 -17.91 -0.76
CA GLU A 41 -3.27 -17.39 -1.27
C GLU A 41 -3.05 -16.15 -2.17
N ILE A 42 -2.24 -15.21 -1.70
CA ILE A 42 -1.89 -14.00 -2.45
C ILE A 42 -1.19 -14.37 -3.77
N LYS A 43 -0.24 -15.30 -3.70
CA LYS A 43 0.49 -15.80 -4.88
C LYS A 43 -0.45 -16.43 -5.88
N ALA A 44 -1.33 -17.33 -5.46
CA ALA A 44 -2.30 -18.00 -6.32
C ALA A 44 -3.25 -17.01 -7.00
N PHE A 45 -3.68 -15.96 -6.27
CA PHE A 45 -4.50 -14.89 -6.82
C PHE A 45 -3.79 -14.12 -7.93
N LEU A 46 -2.53 -13.70 -7.69
CA LEU A 46 -1.75 -12.96 -8.68
C LEU A 46 -1.40 -13.82 -9.90
N GLU A 47 -1.03 -15.10 -9.70
CA GLU A 47 -0.75 -16.04 -10.79
C GLU A 47 -1.99 -16.26 -11.67
N LYS A 48 -3.16 -16.42 -11.06
CA LYS A 48 -4.43 -16.56 -11.79
C LYS A 48 -4.69 -15.36 -12.67
N ILE A 49 -4.63 -14.14 -12.12
CA ILE A 49 -4.85 -12.91 -12.89
C ILE A 49 -3.81 -12.79 -14.01
N GLY A 50 -2.55 -13.08 -13.73
CA GLY A 50 -1.47 -13.04 -14.70
C GLY A 50 -1.63 -14.00 -15.87
N GLN A 51 -2.33 -15.13 -15.66
CA GLN A 51 -2.64 -16.09 -16.73
C GLN A 51 -3.89 -15.71 -17.53
N GLU A 52 -4.83 -15.00 -16.92
CA GLU A 52 -6.09 -14.62 -17.55
C GLU A 52 -6.00 -13.37 -18.42
N HIS A 53 -4.96 -12.54 -18.24
CA HIS A 53 -4.84 -11.25 -18.91
C HIS A 53 -3.41 -10.97 -19.40
N ASP A 54 -3.30 -10.53 -20.66
CA ASP A 54 -2.01 -10.15 -21.26
C ASP A 54 -1.45 -8.84 -20.70
N TYR A 55 -2.32 -7.95 -20.24
CA TYR A 55 -1.96 -6.68 -19.61
C TYR A 55 -2.76 -6.44 -18.33
N ILE A 56 -2.07 -6.08 -17.28
CA ILE A 56 -2.65 -5.82 -15.95
C ILE A 56 -2.08 -4.51 -15.41
N LYS A 57 -2.97 -3.59 -15.06
CA LYS A 57 -2.60 -2.40 -14.33
C LYS A 57 -2.63 -2.69 -12.83
N VAL A 58 -1.56 -2.36 -12.13
CA VAL A 58 -1.50 -2.42 -10.66
C VAL A 58 -1.35 -1.01 -10.13
N ILE A 59 -2.33 -0.54 -9.38
CA ILE A 59 -2.31 0.79 -8.77
C ILE A 59 -2.07 0.63 -7.28
N LEU A 60 -0.92 1.12 -6.81
CA LEU A 60 -0.67 1.33 -5.40
C LEU A 60 -1.28 2.68 -5.03
N THR A 61 -2.25 2.66 -4.12
CA THR A 61 -3.00 3.87 -3.76
C THR A 61 -2.98 4.11 -2.26
N GLY A 62 -3.07 5.35 -1.88
CA GLY A 62 -3.11 5.78 -0.49
C GLY A 62 -3.29 7.29 -0.39
N ALA A 63 -3.42 7.79 0.83
CA ALA A 63 -3.47 9.21 1.13
C ALA A 63 -2.35 9.59 2.12
N GLY A 64 -1.74 10.75 1.95
CA GLY A 64 -0.61 11.20 2.76
C GLY A 64 0.56 10.22 2.71
N THR A 65 1.06 9.80 3.87
CA THR A 65 2.21 8.88 4.00
C THR A 65 1.97 7.54 3.29
N SER A 66 0.73 7.06 3.23
CA SER A 66 0.42 5.81 2.52
C SER A 66 0.62 5.92 1.01
N ALA A 67 0.45 7.10 0.41
CA ALA A 67 0.76 7.32 -1.01
C ALA A 67 2.27 7.17 -1.29
N TYR A 68 3.13 7.64 -0.37
CA TYR A 68 4.58 7.54 -0.53
C TYR A 68 5.10 6.09 -0.54
N VAL A 69 4.35 5.13 0.00
CA VAL A 69 4.69 3.71 -0.14
C VAL A 69 4.64 3.31 -1.62
N GLY A 70 3.58 3.71 -2.32
CA GLY A 70 3.45 3.51 -3.76
C GLY A 70 4.59 4.18 -4.54
N ASP A 71 4.85 5.47 -4.27
CA ASP A 71 5.91 6.23 -4.94
C ASP A 71 7.30 5.59 -4.76
N THR A 72 7.54 4.99 -3.60
CA THR A 72 8.81 4.32 -3.30
C THR A 72 8.92 2.96 -4.01
N LEU A 73 7.84 2.19 -4.09
CA LEU A 73 7.87 0.82 -4.60
C LEU A 73 7.74 0.73 -6.12
N VAL A 74 6.97 1.62 -6.75
CA VAL A 74 6.67 1.55 -8.19
C VAL A 74 7.92 1.53 -9.07
N PRO A 75 8.95 2.37 -8.88
CA PRO A 75 10.16 2.32 -9.70
C PRO A 75 10.85 0.95 -9.65
N TYR A 76 10.96 0.37 -8.46
CA TYR A 76 11.55 -0.97 -8.30
C TYR A 76 10.68 -2.06 -8.95
N LEU A 77 9.37 -2.01 -8.77
CA LEU A 77 8.47 -2.99 -9.35
C LEU A 77 8.49 -2.95 -10.88
N GLN A 78 8.59 -1.76 -11.47
CA GLN A 78 8.72 -1.60 -12.92
C GLN A 78 10.06 -2.11 -13.46
N GLU A 79 11.15 -1.94 -12.70
CA GLU A 79 12.47 -2.44 -13.08
C GLU A 79 12.52 -3.97 -13.15
N VAL A 80 11.84 -4.66 -12.22
CA VAL A 80 11.91 -6.13 -12.09
C VAL A 80 10.81 -6.89 -12.82
N HIS A 81 9.85 -6.19 -13.43
CA HIS A 81 8.74 -6.78 -14.19
C HIS A 81 8.65 -6.24 -15.61
N ASP A 82 8.09 -7.03 -16.55
CA ASP A 82 7.76 -6.55 -17.87
C ASP A 82 6.51 -5.64 -17.78
N GLU A 83 6.71 -4.35 -18.01
CA GLU A 83 5.66 -3.33 -17.95
C GLU A 83 4.54 -3.53 -18.99
N ARG A 84 4.81 -4.31 -20.04
CA ARG A 84 3.80 -4.67 -21.06
C ARG A 84 2.80 -5.68 -20.53
N HIS A 85 3.17 -6.42 -19.46
CA HIS A 85 2.28 -7.36 -18.78
C HIS A 85 1.79 -6.79 -17.45
N TRP A 86 2.71 -6.37 -16.57
CA TRP A 86 2.42 -5.80 -15.25
C TRP A 86 2.81 -4.33 -15.20
N ASN A 87 1.84 -3.44 -15.35
CA ASN A 87 2.09 -1.99 -15.29
C ASN A 87 1.77 -1.44 -13.91
N PHE A 88 2.80 -1.03 -13.18
CA PHE A 88 2.68 -0.49 -11.82
C PHE A 88 2.58 1.03 -11.84
N GLN A 89 1.64 1.57 -11.08
CA GLN A 89 1.43 3.01 -10.94
C GLN A 89 1.20 3.37 -9.46
N SER A 90 1.74 4.49 -9.02
CA SER A 90 1.39 5.11 -7.74
C SER A 90 0.41 6.24 -8.02
N ILE A 91 -0.80 6.16 -7.46
CA ILE A 91 -1.85 7.15 -7.67
C ILE A 91 -2.52 7.45 -6.34
N ALA A 92 -2.51 8.71 -5.93
CA ALA A 92 -3.17 9.13 -4.70
C ALA A 92 -4.67 8.81 -4.73
N THR A 93 -5.20 8.35 -3.60
CA THR A 93 -6.64 8.01 -3.49
C THR A 93 -7.53 9.20 -3.85
N THR A 94 -7.12 10.41 -3.51
CA THR A 94 -7.82 11.65 -3.86
C THR A 94 -7.99 11.83 -5.35
N ASP A 95 -6.99 11.47 -6.15
CA ASP A 95 -7.02 11.60 -7.60
C ASP A 95 -7.97 10.57 -8.22
N ILE A 96 -7.94 9.33 -7.70
CA ILE A 96 -8.86 8.27 -8.14
C ILE A 96 -10.31 8.66 -7.84
N VAL A 97 -10.58 9.18 -6.64
CA VAL A 97 -11.92 9.60 -6.23
C VAL A 97 -12.41 10.79 -7.04
N ALA A 98 -11.53 11.75 -7.34
CA ALA A 98 -11.88 12.93 -8.14
C ALA A 98 -12.15 12.57 -9.62
N HIS A 99 -11.37 11.64 -10.17
CA HIS A 99 -11.42 11.29 -11.60
C HIS A 99 -11.37 9.77 -11.83
N PRO A 100 -12.35 8.98 -11.31
CA PRO A 100 -12.29 7.52 -11.36
C PRO A 100 -12.19 6.97 -12.80
N GLN A 101 -12.88 7.58 -13.75
CA GLN A 101 -12.87 7.13 -15.15
C GLN A 101 -11.52 7.33 -15.85
N THR A 102 -10.68 8.21 -15.34
CA THR A 102 -9.32 8.40 -15.87
C THR A 102 -8.42 7.24 -15.50
N TYR A 103 -8.54 6.76 -14.28
CA TYR A 103 -7.64 5.75 -13.70
C TYR A 103 -8.19 4.33 -13.79
N LEU A 104 -9.52 4.17 -13.65
CA LEU A 104 -10.21 2.88 -13.64
C LEU A 104 -11.05 2.73 -14.92
N LYS A 105 -10.43 2.22 -15.96
CA LYS A 105 -11.11 1.96 -17.25
C LYS A 105 -11.70 0.55 -17.24
N LYS A 106 -12.94 0.41 -17.65
CA LYS A 106 -13.68 -0.86 -17.65
C LYS A 106 -12.97 -1.98 -18.42
N GLU A 107 -12.28 -1.62 -19.51
CA GLU A 107 -11.62 -2.58 -20.40
C GLU A 107 -10.20 -2.95 -19.95
N VAL A 108 -9.70 -2.34 -18.87
CA VAL A 108 -8.34 -2.57 -18.37
C VAL A 108 -8.40 -3.32 -17.04
N PRO A 109 -7.99 -4.59 -16.99
CA PRO A 109 -7.85 -5.32 -15.74
C PRO A 109 -6.98 -4.53 -14.77
N THR A 110 -7.52 -4.24 -13.59
CA THR A 110 -6.85 -3.37 -12.62
C THR A 110 -6.87 -3.99 -11.23
N VAL A 111 -5.70 -4.12 -10.63
CA VAL A 111 -5.52 -4.51 -9.21
C VAL A 111 -5.25 -3.25 -8.41
N LEU A 112 -6.07 -2.99 -7.40
CA LEU A 112 -5.85 -1.92 -6.44
C LEU A 112 -5.20 -2.47 -5.17
N VAL A 113 -4.12 -1.85 -4.75
CA VAL A 113 -3.42 -2.14 -3.49
C VAL A 113 -3.47 -0.88 -2.63
N SER A 114 -4.13 -0.97 -1.47
CA SER A 114 -4.32 0.13 -0.52
C SER A 114 -3.86 -0.25 0.88
#